data_d85d2fc4b1ec4436f82315259fb35836
#
_entry.id   d85d2fc4b1ec4436f82315259fb35836
#
_cell.length_a   1.000
_cell.length_b   1.000
_cell.length_c   1.000
_cell.angle_alpha   90.00
_cell.angle_beta   90.00
_cell.angle_gamma   90.00
#
_symmetry.space_group_name_H-M   'P 1'
#
loop_
_entity.id
_entity.type
_entity.pdbx_description
1 polymer ?
#
loop_
_entity_poly.entity_id
_entity_poly.type
_entity_poly.pdbx_seq_one_letter_code
_entity_poly.pdbx_strand_id
1 'polypeptide(L)'
;MKRVIATVLMVSFMLSVAAGLTGCFRPPKNWYKDVVAFYSEGIKTGWANEDTNTRWEVADELKDPNNDIGYLIVDLDGDGTDEMLIGFNDGSTATKFTDVIVFSFGTGPNRLMNGTNGYYIYLCSSNVLCNDSWYGSQTKRDFMKWDGKNSYFTVIDGDGKYLPKKWELTKFQ
;
A
#
# COMPACT_ATOMS: atom_id res chain seq x y z
N MET A 1 -30.65 -20.27 44.20
CA MET A 1 -30.53 -20.69 42.79
C MET A 1 -30.88 -19.61 41.76
N LYS A 2 -31.94 -18.80 41.89
CA LYS A 2 -32.33 -17.76 40.91
C LYS A 2 -31.31 -16.63 40.69
N ARG A 3 -30.52 -16.23 41.71
CA ARG A 3 -29.51 -15.15 41.60
C ARG A 3 -28.24 -15.59 40.89
N VAL A 4 -27.84 -16.85 40.97
CA VAL A 4 -26.64 -17.37 40.29
C VAL A 4 -26.87 -17.49 38.79
N ILE A 5 -28.09 -17.88 38.39
CA ILE A 5 -28.45 -17.99 36.95
C ILE A 5 -28.45 -16.61 36.25
N ALA A 6 -28.92 -15.58 36.95
CA ALA A 6 -28.90 -14.21 36.39
C ALA A 6 -27.47 -13.67 36.20
N THR A 7 -26.57 -13.95 37.14
CA THR A 7 -25.16 -13.51 37.04
C THR A 7 -24.41 -14.23 35.92
N VAL A 8 -24.64 -15.55 35.76
CA VAL A 8 -24.02 -16.31 34.67
C VAL A 8 -24.51 -15.86 33.30
N LEU A 9 -25.80 -15.54 33.14
CA LEU A 9 -26.36 -15.02 31.90
C LEU A 9 -25.83 -13.61 31.57
N MET A 10 -25.65 -12.73 32.58
CA MET A 10 -25.07 -11.41 32.36
C MET A 10 -23.59 -11.46 31.95
N VAL A 11 -22.79 -12.33 32.55
CA VAL A 11 -21.38 -12.51 32.18
C VAL A 11 -21.27 -13.12 30.79
N SER A 12 -22.11 -14.09 30.43
CA SER A 12 -22.13 -14.66 29.08
C SER A 12 -22.53 -13.64 28.01
N PHE A 13 -23.46 -12.74 28.32
CA PHE A 13 -23.87 -11.68 27.39
C PHE A 13 -22.78 -10.61 27.23
N MET A 14 -22.07 -10.24 28.30
CA MET A 14 -20.94 -9.31 28.23
C MET A 14 -19.75 -9.90 27.47
N LEU A 15 -19.46 -11.20 27.61
CA LEU A 15 -18.41 -11.86 26.82
C LEU A 15 -18.77 -11.97 25.34
N SER A 16 -20.05 -12.19 25.00
CA SER A 16 -20.49 -12.24 23.58
C SER A 16 -20.50 -10.87 22.92
N VAL A 17 -20.77 -9.79 23.66
CA VAL A 17 -20.67 -8.41 23.14
C VAL A 17 -19.21 -8.01 22.95
N ALA A 18 -18.28 -8.41 23.83
CA ALA A 18 -16.85 -8.13 23.66
C ALA A 18 -16.23 -8.90 22.48
N ALA A 19 -16.69 -10.14 22.21
CA ALA A 19 -16.25 -10.90 21.04
C ALA A 19 -16.86 -10.41 19.71
N GLY A 20 -17.99 -9.71 19.76
CA GLY A 20 -18.66 -9.13 18.57
C GLY A 20 -18.09 -7.77 18.14
N LEU A 21 -17.28 -7.11 18.96
CA LEU A 21 -16.66 -5.82 18.65
C LEU A 21 -15.27 -5.93 18.04
N THR A 22 -14.68 -7.12 17.97
CA THR A 22 -13.50 -7.41 17.13
C THR A 22 -13.89 -7.82 15.72
N GLY A 23 -15.06 -7.38 15.24
CA GLY A 23 -15.40 -7.48 13.82
C GLY A 23 -14.32 -6.75 13.05
N CYS A 24 -13.51 -7.48 12.30
CA CYS A 24 -12.57 -6.95 11.34
C CYS A 24 -13.28 -5.86 10.55
N PHE A 25 -12.97 -4.61 10.85
CA PHE A 25 -13.47 -3.49 10.09
C PHE A 25 -12.78 -3.58 8.73
N ARG A 26 -13.39 -4.33 7.80
CA ARG A 26 -12.91 -4.30 6.41
C ARG A 26 -13.25 -2.93 5.87
N PRO A 27 -12.26 -2.18 5.46
CA PRO A 27 -12.47 -0.92 4.79
C PRO A 27 -13.42 -1.09 3.61
N PRO A 28 -14.31 -0.14 3.35
CA PRO A 28 -15.11 -0.16 2.14
C PRO A 28 -14.16 -0.18 0.94
N LYS A 29 -14.46 -1.02 -0.08
CA LYS A 29 -13.68 -1.22 -1.31
C LYS A 29 -13.35 0.06 -2.11
N ASN A 30 -13.74 1.23 -1.63
CA ASN A 30 -13.65 2.53 -2.31
C ASN A 30 -12.68 3.54 -1.67
N TRP A 31 -11.81 3.12 -0.78
CA TRP A 31 -10.92 4.06 -0.09
C TRP A 31 -9.94 4.78 -1.00
N TYR A 32 -9.56 4.13 -2.08
CA TYR A 32 -8.63 4.67 -3.05
C TYR A 32 -9.30 5.25 -4.31
N LYS A 33 -10.62 5.39 -4.34
CA LYS A 33 -11.33 5.86 -5.55
C LYS A 33 -10.85 7.23 -6.02
N ASP A 34 -10.56 8.13 -5.10
CA ASP A 34 -10.12 9.49 -5.42
C ASP A 34 -8.67 9.49 -5.94
N VAL A 35 -7.83 8.57 -5.43
CA VAL A 35 -6.48 8.32 -5.95
C VAL A 35 -6.57 7.75 -7.37
N VAL A 36 -7.41 6.72 -7.57
CA VAL A 36 -7.62 6.13 -8.91
C VAL A 36 -8.14 7.17 -9.89
N ALA A 37 -9.11 8.00 -9.50
CA ALA A 37 -9.66 9.06 -10.34
C ALA A 37 -8.58 10.09 -10.73
N PHE A 38 -7.74 10.50 -9.80
CA PHE A 38 -6.65 11.43 -10.06
C PHE A 38 -5.66 10.87 -11.10
N TYR A 39 -5.19 9.64 -10.94
CA TYR A 39 -4.27 9.02 -11.88
C TYR A 39 -4.94 8.70 -13.23
N SER A 40 -6.20 8.27 -13.23
CA SER A 40 -6.97 8.06 -14.48
C SER A 40 -7.10 9.33 -15.30
N GLU A 41 -7.44 10.44 -14.68
CA GLU A 41 -7.55 11.73 -15.36
C GLU A 41 -6.20 12.22 -15.86
N GLY A 42 -5.13 12.12 -15.04
CA GLY A 42 -3.78 12.48 -15.46
C GLY A 42 -3.31 11.71 -16.68
N ILE A 43 -3.47 10.40 -16.69
CA ILE A 43 -3.10 9.54 -17.84
C ILE A 43 -3.93 9.90 -19.07
N LYS A 44 -5.24 10.08 -18.92
CA LYS A 44 -6.15 10.43 -20.02
C LYS A 44 -5.82 11.77 -20.66
N THR A 45 -5.42 12.77 -19.87
CA THR A 45 -5.09 14.12 -20.33
C THR A 45 -3.62 14.30 -20.70
N GLY A 46 -2.78 13.26 -20.55
CA GLY A 46 -1.33 13.34 -20.72
C GLY A 46 -0.71 14.32 -19.71
N TRP A 47 -1.30 14.42 -18.51
CA TRP A 47 -0.88 15.30 -17.42
C TRP A 47 -0.86 16.80 -17.78
N ALA A 48 -1.63 17.19 -18.80
CA ALA A 48 -1.66 18.58 -19.31
C ALA A 48 -2.12 19.62 -18.27
N ASN A 49 -2.86 19.18 -17.25
CA ASN A 49 -3.40 20.01 -16.18
C ASN A 49 -2.80 19.67 -14.82
N GLU A 50 -1.58 19.13 -14.79
CA GLU A 50 -0.91 18.84 -13.52
C GLU A 50 -0.74 20.13 -12.73
N ASP A 51 -1.58 20.32 -11.72
CA ASP A 51 -1.41 21.42 -10.78
C ASP A 51 -0.23 21.08 -9.87
N THR A 52 0.85 21.84 -9.99
CA THR A 52 2.07 21.71 -9.17
C THR A 52 1.81 21.92 -7.68
N ASN A 53 0.62 22.38 -7.31
CA ASN A 53 0.15 22.49 -5.93
C ASN A 53 -0.60 21.24 -5.44
N THR A 54 -0.66 20.16 -6.25
CA THR A 54 -1.34 18.95 -5.82
C THR A 54 -0.55 18.24 -4.71
N ARG A 55 -1.29 17.61 -3.83
CA ARG A 55 -0.79 16.76 -2.73
C ARG A 55 0.12 15.61 -3.23
N TRP A 56 0.14 15.37 -4.54
CA TRP A 56 0.76 14.22 -5.18
C TRP A 56 1.67 14.70 -6.32
N GLU A 57 2.96 14.78 -6.08
CA GLU A 57 3.94 14.86 -7.15
C GLU A 57 3.98 13.51 -7.87
N VAL A 58 3.72 13.49 -9.15
CA VAL A 58 3.68 12.28 -9.98
C VAL A 58 5.05 12.02 -10.57
N ALA A 59 5.56 10.81 -10.39
CA ALA A 59 6.84 10.41 -10.96
C ALA A 59 6.79 10.47 -12.50
N ASP A 60 7.89 10.90 -13.12
CA ASP A 60 7.95 11.07 -14.58
C ASP A 60 7.74 9.76 -15.33
N GLU A 61 8.13 8.64 -14.73
CA GLU A 61 7.91 7.31 -15.27
C GLU A 61 6.44 6.93 -15.40
N LEU A 62 5.56 7.52 -14.56
CA LEU A 62 4.10 7.36 -14.66
C LEU A 62 3.47 8.28 -15.74
N LYS A 63 4.26 9.17 -16.32
CA LYS A 63 3.87 10.06 -17.44
C LYS A 63 4.34 9.52 -18.77
N ASP A 64 5.24 8.52 -18.78
CA ASP A 64 5.75 7.92 -20.02
C ASP A 64 4.70 6.95 -20.61
N PRO A 65 4.19 7.23 -21.82
CA PRO A 65 3.18 6.38 -22.47
C PRO A 65 3.71 5.00 -22.88
N ASN A 66 5.02 4.78 -22.86
CA ASN A 66 5.62 3.47 -23.15
C ASN A 66 5.59 2.54 -21.94
N ASN A 67 5.38 3.05 -20.75
CA ASN A 67 5.28 2.25 -19.56
C ASN A 67 3.86 1.67 -19.37
N ASP A 68 3.82 0.44 -18.93
CA ASP A 68 2.59 -0.27 -18.60
C ASP A 68 2.14 0.09 -17.17
N ILE A 69 1.50 1.26 -17.02
CA ILE A 69 1.15 1.90 -15.75
C ILE A 69 -0.09 1.28 -15.12
N GLY A 70 -0.10 1.19 -13.81
CA GLY A 70 -1.25 0.71 -13.05
C GLY A 70 -1.02 0.70 -11.55
N TYR A 71 -1.88 -0.01 -10.84
CA TYR A 71 -1.81 -0.13 -9.39
C TYR A 71 -2.05 -1.57 -8.93
N LEU A 72 -1.61 -1.85 -7.72
CA LEU A 72 -1.85 -3.10 -7.01
C LEU A 72 -2.49 -2.76 -5.64
N ILE A 73 -3.53 -3.50 -5.28
CA ILE A 73 -4.14 -3.45 -3.94
C ILE A 73 -3.70 -4.72 -3.20
N VAL A 74 -3.08 -4.56 -2.06
CA VAL A 74 -2.50 -5.67 -1.29
C VAL A 74 -2.49 -5.35 0.20
N ASP A 75 -2.89 -6.31 1.02
CA ASP A 75 -2.74 -6.27 2.47
C ASP A 75 -1.27 -6.61 2.81
N LEU A 76 -0.46 -5.59 3.08
CA LEU A 76 0.99 -5.74 3.25
C LEU A 76 1.37 -6.41 4.57
N ASP A 77 0.63 -6.17 5.65
CA ASP A 77 0.95 -6.71 6.98
C ASP A 77 0.00 -7.80 7.48
N GLY A 78 -1.07 -8.08 6.74
CA GLY A 78 -2.04 -9.12 7.08
C GLY A 78 -3.06 -8.68 8.11
N ASP A 79 -3.28 -7.38 8.29
CA ASP A 79 -4.23 -6.84 9.26
C ASP A 79 -5.67 -6.76 8.72
N GLY A 80 -5.86 -7.03 7.44
CA GLY A 80 -7.13 -6.99 6.72
C GLY A 80 -7.45 -5.61 6.13
N THR A 81 -6.54 -4.66 6.24
CA THR A 81 -6.58 -3.36 5.55
C THR A 81 -5.64 -3.42 4.35
N ASP A 82 -6.18 -3.13 3.17
CA ASP A 82 -5.37 -3.16 1.96
C ASP A 82 -4.61 -1.84 1.79
N GLU A 83 -3.33 -1.92 1.40
CA GLU A 83 -2.54 -0.81 0.90
C GLU A 83 -2.61 -0.74 -0.63
N MET A 84 -2.31 0.44 -1.20
CA MET A 84 -2.26 0.66 -2.63
C MET A 84 -0.84 1.00 -3.07
N LEU A 85 -0.31 0.24 -4.01
CA LEU A 85 0.96 0.49 -4.65
C LEU A 85 0.71 0.97 -6.08
N ILE A 86 1.27 2.12 -6.47
CA ILE A 86 1.19 2.63 -7.84
C ILE A 86 2.54 2.46 -8.50
N GLY A 87 2.54 1.99 -9.74
CA GLY A 87 3.78 1.72 -10.44
C GLY A 87 3.59 1.33 -11.89
N PHE A 88 4.62 0.72 -12.45
CA PHE A 88 4.67 0.39 -13.87
C PHE A 88 5.52 -0.85 -14.17
N ASN A 89 5.27 -1.42 -15.34
CA ASN A 89 6.09 -2.44 -15.96
C ASN A 89 6.74 -1.84 -17.22
N ASP A 90 8.06 -1.82 -17.29
CA ASP A 90 8.87 -1.29 -18.37
C ASP A 90 9.55 -2.38 -19.22
N GLY A 91 9.05 -3.60 -19.14
CA GLY A 91 9.67 -4.77 -19.75
C GLY A 91 10.75 -5.46 -18.90
N SER A 92 11.12 -4.89 -17.77
CA SER A 92 12.04 -5.53 -16.80
C SER A 92 11.42 -6.74 -16.11
N THR A 93 12.23 -7.47 -15.34
CA THR A 93 11.82 -8.72 -14.66
C THR A 93 10.98 -8.48 -13.40
N ALA A 94 10.89 -7.23 -12.92
CA ALA A 94 10.15 -6.86 -11.74
C ALA A 94 9.31 -5.60 -11.98
N THR A 95 8.15 -5.54 -11.34
CA THR A 95 7.34 -4.31 -11.30
C THR A 95 8.00 -3.28 -10.41
N LYS A 96 8.05 -2.05 -10.89
CA LYS A 96 8.59 -0.88 -10.21
C LYS A 96 7.43 -0.06 -9.66
N PHE A 97 7.42 0.19 -8.36
CA PHE A 97 6.43 1.04 -7.72
C PHE A 97 7.06 2.37 -7.37
N THR A 98 6.32 3.45 -7.65
CA THR A 98 6.70 4.81 -7.31
C THR A 98 6.02 5.28 -6.04
N ASP A 99 4.82 4.76 -5.73
CA ASP A 99 4.06 5.20 -4.58
C ASP A 99 3.56 4.01 -3.75
N VAL A 100 3.67 4.15 -2.43
CA VAL A 100 2.99 3.32 -1.45
C VAL A 100 2.02 4.20 -0.69
N ILE A 101 0.74 3.90 -0.81
CA ILE A 101 -0.35 4.67 -0.23
C ILE A 101 -1.07 3.79 0.77
N VAL A 102 -1.24 4.31 1.97
CA VAL A 102 -1.99 3.66 3.05
C VAL A 102 -3.22 4.48 3.38
N PHE A 103 -4.23 3.80 3.91
CA PHE A 103 -5.40 4.49 4.42
C PHE A 103 -5.26 4.72 5.93
N SER A 104 -5.54 5.94 6.37
CA SER A 104 -5.59 6.29 7.79
C SER A 104 -6.95 6.86 8.16
N PHE A 105 -7.52 6.37 9.25
CA PHE A 105 -8.80 6.84 9.76
C PHE A 105 -8.75 8.35 10.03
N GLY A 106 -9.70 9.10 9.48
CA GLY A 106 -9.84 10.55 9.69
C GLY A 106 -9.06 11.42 8.70
N THR A 107 -8.04 10.91 8.03
CA THR A 107 -7.25 11.67 7.04
C THR A 107 -7.37 11.14 5.61
N GLY A 108 -7.88 9.92 5.44
CA GLY A 108 -8.01 9.25 4.14
C GLY A 108 -6.68 8.66 3.64
N PRO A 109 -6.55 8.49 2.31
CA PRO A 109 -5.32 7.95 1.73
C PRO A 109 -4.11 8.87 1.98
N ASN A 110 -3.01 8.30 2.46
CA ASN A 110 -1.76 9.00 2.70
C ASN A 110 -0.62 8.30 1.95
N ARG A 111 0.17 9.07 1.21
CA ARG A 111 1.39 8.57 0.60
C ARG A 111 2.47 8.44 1.67
N LEU A 112 2.99 7.24 1.87
CA LEU A 112 4.07 6.98 2.83
C LEU A 112 5.44 6.94 2.17
N MET A 113 5.52 6.46 0.94
CA MET A 113 6.77 6.36 0.19
C MET A 113 6.55 6.92 -1.20
N ASN A 114 7.56 7.62 -1.70
CA ASN A 114 7.65 8.12 -3.04
C ASN A 114 8.99 7.69 -3.64
N GLY A 115 8.93 6.84 -4.66
CA GLY A 115 10.09 6.40 -5.44
C GLY A 115 10.22 7.24 -6.69
N THR A 116 11.01 8.31 -6.64
CA THR A 116 11.29 9.18 -7.80
C THR A 116 12.74 9.07 -8.24
N ASN A 117 13.02 9.45 -9.49
CA ASN A 117 14.39 9.58 -10.02
C ASN A 117 15.24 8.30 -9.91
N GLY A 118 14.64 7.14 -10.23
CA GLY A 118 15.37 5.86 -10.22
C GLY A 118 15.41 5.13 -8.87
N TYR A 119 14.82 5.71 -7.83
CA TYR A 119 14.65 5.04 -6.53
C TYR A 119 13.30 4.33 -6.49
N TYR A 120 13.24 3.13 -7.03
CA TYR A 120 12.00 2.38 -7.08
C TYR A 120 11.81 1.49 -5.86
N ILE A 121 10.54 1.26 -5.56
CA ILE A 121 10.09 0.30 -4.56
C ILE A 121 9.69 -0.96 -5.30
N TYR A 122 10.06 -2.11 -4.77
CA TYR A 122 9.67 -3.41 -5.30
C TYR A 122 8.88 -4.17 -4.25
N LEU A 123 7.84 -4.88 -4.68
CA LEU A 123 7.15 -5.83 -3.83
C LEU A 123 7.71 -7.23 -4.08
N CYS A 124 8.28 -7.80 -3.05
CA CYS A 124 8.86 -9.14 -3.04
C CYS A 124 7.85 -10.17 -2.54
N SER A 125 8.26 -11.44 -2.44
CA SER A 125 7.47 -12.47 -1.77
C SER A 125 7.21 -12.13 -0.30
N SER A 126 6.14 -12.69 0.27
CA SER A 126 5.72 -12.48 1.66
C SER A 126 5.45 -11.01 2.03
N ASN A 127 4.97 -10.23 1.06
CA ASN A 127 4.61 -8.82 1.22
C ASN A 127 5.74 -7.94 1.78
N VAL A 128 6.98 -8.32 1.49
CA VAL A 128 8.16 -7.54 1.83
C VAL A 128 8.40 -6.52 0.73
N LEU A 129 8.51 -5.25 1.11
CA LEU A 129 8.97 -4.21 0.21
C LEU A 129 10.50 -4.16 0.20
N CYS A 130 11.10 -3.83 -0.93
CA CYS A 130 12.50 -3.46 -0.97
C CYS A 130 12.70 -2.22 -1.82
N ASN A 131 13.75 -1.48 -1.48
CA ASN A 131 14.16 -0.26 -2.16
C ASN A 131 15.65 -0.37 -2.49
N ASP A 132 16.00 -0.03 -3.72
CA ASP A 132 17.39 0.11 -4.13
C ASP A 132 17.85 1.55 -3.89
N SER A 133 18.79 1.73 -2.97
CA SER A 133 19.41 3.02 -2.66
C SER A 133 20.84 3.07 -3.16
N TRP A 134 21.24 4.24 -3.68
CA TRP A 134 22.58 4.44 -4.23
C TRP A 134 23.45 5.21 -3.22
N TYR A 135 24.55 4.60 -2.84
CA TYR A 135 25.57 5.23 -2.01
C TYR A 135 26.89 5.33 -2.79
N GLY A 136 27.11 6.44 -3.47
CA GLY A 136 28.27 6.61 -4.34
C GLY A 136 28.25 5.66 -5.54
N SER A 137 29.16 4.71 -5.61
CA SER A 137 29.23 3.69 -6.69
C SER A 137 28.58 2.35 -6.31
N GLN A 138 27.99 2.25 -5.12
CA GLN A 138 27.39 1.00 -4.63
C GLN A 138 25.87 1.13 -4.54
N THR A 139 25.17 0.08 -4.96
CA THR A 139 23.73 -0.06 -4.75
C THR A 139 23.54 -0.91 -3.51
N LYS A 140 22.77 -0.39 -2.56
CA LYS A 140 22.31 -1.12 -1.38
C LYS A 140 20.83 -1.38 -1.51
N ARG A 141 20.39 -2.60 -1.23
CA ARG A 141 18.99 -2.97 -1.16
C ARG A 141 18.56 -3.08 0.29
N ASP A 142 17.63 -2.23 0.68
CA ASP A 142 17.00 -2.28 1.99
C ASP A 142 15.66 -3.02 1.88
N PHE A 143 15.40 -3.94 2.81
CA PHE A 143 14.15 -4.70 2.88
C PHE A 143 13.32 -4.20 4.03
N MET A 144 12.01 -4.08 3.83
CA MET A 144 11.10 -3.45 4.77
C MET A 144 9.80 -4.23 4.89
N LYS A 145 9.26 -4.29 6.10
CA LYS A 145 7.88 -4.73 6.36
C LYS A 145 7.04 -3.56 6.83
N TRP A 146 5.84 -3.48 6.32
CA TRP A 146 4.82 -2.57 6.82
C TRP A 146 4.26 -3.06 8.15
N ASP A 147 4.03 -2.15 9.08
CA ASP A 147 3.30 -2.34 10.34
C ASP A 147 2.19 -1.29 10.39
N GLY A 148 1.01 -1.65 9.92
CA GLY A 148 -0.15 -0.75 9.84
C GLY A 148 -0.63 -0.30 11.21
N LYS A 149 -0.49 -1.15 12.24
CA LYS A 149 -0.87 -0.81 13.61
C LYS A 149 -0.07 0.36 14.16
N ASN A 150 1.22 0.43 13.85
CA ASN A 150 2.11 1.48 14.30
C ASN A 150 2.42 2.52 13.22
N SER A 151 1.94 2.30 11.99
CA SER A 151 2.09 3.21 10.84
C SER A 151 3.54 3.52 10.48
N TYR A 152 4.42 2.50 10.46
CA TYR A 152 5.81 2.64 10.04
C TYR A 152 6.34 1.40 9.32
N PHE A 153 7.46 1.57 8.61
CA PHE A 153 8.20 0.48 8.00
C PHE A 153 9.35 0.03 8.90
N THR A 154 9.44 -1.27 9.14
CA THR A 154 10.57 -1.88 9.86
C THR A 154 11.56 -2.43 8.86
N VAL A 155 12.82 -1.97 8.90
CA VAL A 155 13.92 -2.56 8.13
C VAL A 155 14.24 -3.93 8.67
N ILE A 156 14.35 -4.91 7.77
CA ILE A 156 14.64 -6.30 8.09
C ILE A 156 15.86 -6.80 7.33
N ASP A 157 16.50 -7.83 7.86
CA ASP A 157 17.51 -8.58 7.11
C ASP A 157 16.85 -9.45 6.04
N GLY A 158 17.16 -9.17 4.79
CA GLY A 158 16.48 -9.81 3.65
C GLY A 158 17.39 -10.19 2.50
N ASP A 159 18.71 -9.97 2.64
CA ASP A 159 19.66 -10.20 1.57
C ASP A 159 19.62 -11.64 1.08
N GLY A 160 19.38 -11.80 -0.24
CA GLY A 160 19.22 -13.11 -0.88
C GLY A 160 17.95 -13.89 -0.52
N LYS A 161 17.14 -13.41 0.42
CA LYS A 161 15.94 -14.10 0.90
C LYS A 161 14.67 -13.68 0.15
N TYR A 162 14.55 -12.41 -0.19
CA TYR A 162 13.40 -11.85 -0.87
C TYR A 162 13.82 -11.32 -2.24
N LEU A 163 13.08 -11.69 -3.28
CA LEU A 163 13.36 -11.27 -4.65
C LEU A 163 12.20 -10.46 -5.19
N PRO A 164 12.47 -9.32 -5.81
CA PRO A 164 11.48 -8.59 -6.59
C PRO A 164 10.88 -9.46 -7.67
N LYS A 165 9.60 -9.30 -7.94
CA LYS A 165 8.91 -10.04 -9.00
C LYS A 165 8.02 -9.14 -9.84
N LYS A 166 7.64 -9.62 -11.01
CA LYS A 166 6.65 -8.96 -11.85
C LYS A 166 5.25 -9.23 -11.32
N TRP A 167 4.47 -8.16 -11.22
CA TRP A 167 3.07 -8.18 -10.82
C TRP A 167 2.17 -7.78 -11.98
N GLU A 168 0.98 -8.33 -12.02
CA GLU A 168 -0.08 -7.84 -12.90
C GLU A 168 -0.73 -6.62 -12.24
N LEU A 169 -0.73 -5.49 -12.94
CA LEU A 169 -1.28 -4.24 -12.43
C LEU A 169 -2.70 -4.02 -12.94
N THR A 170 -3.58 -3.58 -12.05
CA THR A 170 -4.90 -3.05 -12.43
C THR A 170 -4.70 -1.73 -13.14
N LYS A 171 -5.31 -1.57 -14.33
CA LYS A 171 -5.18 -0.36 -15.11
C LYS A 171 -6.05 0.76 -14.57
N PHE A 172 -5.54 1.97 -14.66
CA PHE A 172 -6.35 3.17 -14.50
C PHE A 172 -7.29 3.30 -15.70
N GLN A 173 -8.57 3.62 -15.46
CA GLN A 173 -9.63 3.68 -16.47
C GLN A 173 -10.10 5.12 -16.68
#